data_5a43a33f0d3a309e5c69673c2d08a4a7
#
_entry.id   5a43a33f0d3a309e5c69673c2d08a4a7
#
_cell.length_a   1.000
_cell.length_b   1.000
_cell.length_c   1.000
_cell.angle_alpha   90.00
_cell.angle_beta   90.00
_cell.angle_gamma   90.00
#
_symmetry.space_group_name_H-M   'P 1'
#
loop_
_entity.id
_entity.type
_entity.pdbx_description
1 polymer ?
#
loop_
_entity_poly.entity_id
_entity_poly.type
_entity_poly.pdbx_seq_one_letter_code
_entity_poly.pdbx_strand_id
1 'polypeptide(L)'
;MLASHDPRSKGYFRLFFSDPLHLKAGFATAAIVLACFQLFTAAWIFRKLPWSKPAWINPVHRWSGLLAFLCTLPVAYHCIFKLGFRDPDSRVLLHSLLGCAVYGAFAAKVTIVRLHRFPRPVLPIAGGLLFAVLVGAWYTSALWLYRQDTTAAPVSAKSTPIPADANPAAGVPIFKSDCGSCHTLKAANASGQIGPNLDAARPDFETVRAKVADGGGGMPSFSGQLSLDQIRDVAAFVAKNAGG
;
A
#
# COMPACT_ATOMS: atom_id res chain seq x y z
N MET A 1 0.12 -0.28 25.26
CA MET A 1 -0.84 -1.15 24.55
C MET A 1 -1.26 -0.41 23.27
N LEU A 2 -0.67 -0.73 22.14
CA LEU A 2 -1.23 -0.36 20.85
C LEU A 2 -2.45 -1.26 20.67
N ALA A 3 -3.64 -0.67 20.68
CA ALA A 3 -4.88 -1.41 20.50
C ALA A 3 -4.77 -2.19 19.20
N SER A 4 -4.99 -3.51 19.26
CA SER A 4 -5.11 -4.35 18.07
C SER A 4 -6.30 -3.83 17.27
N HIS A 5 -6.02 -3.12 16.19
CA HIS A 5 -7.06 -2.61 15.30
C HIS A 5 -7.45 -3.73 14.35
N ASP A 6 -8.65 -4.26 14.55
CA ASP A 6 -9.21 -5.27 13.64
C ASP A 6 -9.59 -4.57 12.31
N PRO A 7 -8.99 -4.97 11.17
CA PRO A 7 -9.27 -4.32 9.90
C PRO A 7 -10.71 -4.58 9.48
N ARG A 8 -11.52 -3.53 9.44
CA ARG A 8 -12.90 -3.61 8.97
C ARG A 8 -12.90 -3.84 7.46
N SER A 9 -13.44 -4.95 7.00
CA SER A 9 -13.58 -5.32 5.58
C SER A 9 -14.45 -4.35 4.77
N LYS A 10 -15.31 -3.55 5.43
CA LYS A 10 -16.21 -2.56 4.80
C LYS A 10 -15.64 -1.14 4.86
N GLY A 11 -16.00 -0.30 3.87
CA GLY A 11 -15.65 1.12 3.84
C GLY A 11 -14.30 1.44 3.20
N TYR A 12 -13.74 0.54 2.41
CA TYR A 12 -12.69 0.87 1.47
C TYR A 12 -13.29 1.54 0.24
N PHE A 13 -12.63 2.56 -0.27
CA PHE A 13 -12.98 3.17 -1.55
C PHE A 13 -11.83 3.04 -2.52
N ARG A 14 -12.11 2.99 -3.81
CA ARG A 14 -11.11 2.82 -4.87
C ARG A 14 -11.11 3.93 -5.91
N LEU A 15 -12.09 4.85 -5.84
CA LEU A 15 -12.31 5.89 -6.84
C LEU A 15 -12.30 5.29 -8.26
N PHE A 16 -11.41 5.78 -9.13
CA PHE A 16 -11.22 5.32 -10.51
C PHE A 16 -10.12 4.25 -10.64
N PHE A 17 -9.56 3.74 -9.53
CA PHE A 17 -8.57 2.66 -9.56
C PHE A 17 -9.24 1.28 -9.52
N SER A 18 -8.50 0.24 -9.97
CA SER A 18 -8.96 -1.15 -9.96
C SER A 18 -9.33 -1.64 -8.55
N ASP A 19 -8.53 -1.28 -7.58
CA ASP A 19 -8.65 -1.68 -6.19
C ASP A 19 -8.01 -0.66 -5.22
N PRO A 20 -8.23 -0.79 -3.90
CA PRO A 20 -7.66 0.12 -2.90
C PRO A 20 -6.13 0.11 -2.83
N LEU A 21 -5.47 -0.95 -3.28
CA LEU A 21 -4.01 -1.06 -3.27
C LEU A 21 -3.40 -0.17 -4.35
N HIS A 22 -3.94 -0.25 -5.58
CA HIS A 22 -3.55 0.62 -6.70
C HIS A 22 -3.90 2.09 -6.44
N LEU A 23 -5.04 2.35 -5.76
CA LEU A 23 -5.36 3.71 -5.32
C LEU A 23 -4.26 4.27 -4.40
N LYS A 24 -3.86 3.51 -3.37
CA LYS A 24 -2.80 3.94 -2.44
C LYS A 24 -1.48 4.17 -3.16
N ALA A 25 -1.08 3.24 -4.05
CA ALA A 25 0.15 3.34 -4.83
C ALA A 25 0.13 4.54 -5.78
N GLY A 26 -0.98 4.78 -6.48
CA GLY A 26 -1.15 5.92 -7.38
C GLY A 26 -1.06 7.26 -6.67
N PHE A 27 -1.79 7.44 -5.57
CA PHE A 27 -1.73 8.68 -4.77
C PHE A 27 -0.38 8.88 -4.09
N ALA A 28 0.25 7.81 -3.59
CA ALA A 28 1.60 7.89 -3.03
C ALA A 28 2.62 8.31 -4.10
N THR A 29 2.50 7.80 -5.33
CA THR A 29 3.37 8.18 -6.46
C THR A 29 3.14 9.63 -6.87
N ALA A 30 1.90 10.10 -6.93
CA ALA A 30 1.59 11.50 -7.19
C ALA A 30 2.20 12.42 -6.11
N ALA A 31 2.12 12.01 -4.83
CA ALA A 31 2.75 12.75 -3.73
C ALA A 31 4.28 12.82 -3.88
N ILE A 32 4.95 11.73 -4.32
CA ILE A 32 6.41 11.71 -4.59
C ILE A 32 6.77 12.65 -5.74
N VAL A 33 6.05 12.62 -6.85
CA VAL A 33 6.29 13.52 -7.98
C VAL A 33 6.20 14.97 -7.54
N LEU A 34 5.16 15.31 -6.78
CA LEU A 34 4.99 16.65 -6.21
C LEU A 34 6.08 16.98 -5.18
N ALA A 35 6.56 16.00 -4.41
CA ALA A 35 7.65 16.21 -3.46
C ALA A 35 9.00 16.46 -4.17
N CYS A 36 9.27 15.81 -5.30
CA CYS A 36 10.42 16.14 -6.15
C CYS A 36 10.31 17.56 -6.69
N PHE A 37 9.12 17.97 -7.13
CA PHE A 37 8.87 19.35 -7.54
C PHE A 37 9.04 20.35 -6.37
N GLN A 38 8.66 19.95 -5.14
CA GLN A 38 8.92 20.74 -3.94
C GLN A 38 10.43 20.96 -3.66
N LEU A 39 11.26 19.93 -3.86
CA LEU A 39 12.71 20.09 -3.74
C LEU A 39 13.27 21.04 -4.79
N PHE A 40 12.82 20.90 -6.04
CA PHE A 40 13.24 21.79 -7.12
C PHE A 40 12.88 23.25 -6.82
N THR A 41 11.61 23.52 -6.48
CA THR A 41 11.15 24.87 -6.15
C THR A 41 11.81 25.42 -4.89
N ALA A 42 12.09 24.58 -3.88
CA ALA A 42 12.83 24.98 -2.70
C ALA A 42 14.26 25.38 -3.05
N ALA A 43 14.97 24.59 -3.87
CA ALA A 43 16.32 24.92 -4.33
C ALA A 43 16.33 26.28 -5.06
N TRP A 44 15.29 26.58 -5.82
CA TRP A 44 15.15 27.87 -6.50
C TRP A 44 14.89 29.01 -5.50
N ILE A 45 13.99 28.82 -4.54
CA ILE A 45 13.69 29.81 -3.48
C ILE A 45 14.94 30.12 -2.65
N PHE A 46 15.74 29.11 -2.31
CA PHE A 46 16.98 29.24 -1.54
C PHE A 46 18.19 29.67 -2.39
N ARG A 47 17.99 30.04 -3.66
CA ARG A 47 19.02 30.52 -4.59
C ARG A 47 20.17 29.50 -4.77
N LYS A 48 19.84 28.22 -4.79
CA LYS A 48 20.81 27.14 -5.11
C LYS A 48 20.89 26.88 -6.62
N LEU A 49 19.98 27.48 -7.42
CA LEU A 49 19.98 27.43 -8.87
C LEU A 49 20.52 28.72 -9.45
N PRO A 50 21.12 28.70 -10.66
CA PRO A 50 21.74 29.86 -11.29
C PRO A 50 20.71 30.90 -11.80
N TRP A 51 19.43 30.63 -11.68
CA TRP A 51 18.36 31.48 -12.20
C TRP A 51 17.87 32.51 -11.19
N SER A 52 17.42 33.68 -11.69
CA SER A 52 16.76 34.68 -10.86
C SER A 52 15.47 34.10 -10.25
N LYS A 53 15.19 34.48 -9.00
CA LYS A 53 13.98 34.03 -8.29
C LYS A 53 12.77 34.81 -8.80
N PRO A 54 11.80 34.19 -9.51
CA PRO A 54 10.60 34.86 -9.97
C PRO A 54 9.60 35.08 -8.81
N ALA A 55 8.73 36.06 -8.91
CA ALA A 55 7.75 36.40 -7.85
C ALA A 55 6.74 35.27 -7.62
N TRP A 56 6.39 34.51 -8.65
CA TRP A 56 5.40 33.45 -8.60
C TRP A 56 5.90 32.15 -7.93
N ILE A 57 7.21 31.99 -7.72
CA ILE A 57 7.76 30.70 -7.22
C ILE A 57 7.29 30.37 -5.80
N ASN A 58 7.13 31.36 -4.92
CA ASN A 58 6.67 31.13 -3.55
C ASN A 58 5.22 30.61 -3.50
N PRO A 59 4.23 31.23 -4.16
CA PRO A 59 2.87 30.67 -4.22
C PRO A 59 2.83 29.31 -4.87
N VAL A 60 3.58 29.07 -5.96
CA VAL A 60 3.63 27.74 -6.61
C VAL A 60 4.17 26.68 -5.65
N HIS A 61 5.26 26.94 -4.93
CA HIS A 61 5.78 26.04 -3.90
C HIS A 61 4.75 25.75 -2.82
N ARG A 62 4.03 26.76 -2.35
CA ARG A 62 2.99 26.59 -1.31
C ARG A 62 1.83 25.73 -1.79
N TRP A 63 1.28 26.00 -2.97
CA TRP A 63 0.13 25.29 -3.51
C TRP A 63 0.47 23.86 -3.92
N SER A 64 1.63 23.64 -4.55
CA SER A 64 2.06 22.28 -4.90
C SER A 64 2.38 21.45 -3.65
N GLY A 65 2.88 22.07 -2.58
CA GLY A 65 3.06 21.39 -1.29
C GLY A 65 1.74 21.02 -0.61
N LEU A 66 0.72 21.89 -0.70
CA LEU A 66 -0.63 21.56 -0.23
C LEU A 66 -1.21 20.40 -1.04
N LEU A 67 -1.07 20.42 -2.37
CA LEU A 67 -1.55 19.35 -3.23
C LEU A 67 -0.84 18.03 -2.92
N ALA A 68 0.48 18.04 -2.69
CA ALA A 68 1.23 16.86 -2.27
C ALA A 68 0.67 16.28 -0.96
N PHE A 69 0.38 17.12 0.02
CA PHE A 69 -0.24 16.71 1.28
C PHE A 69 -1.64 16.12 1.05
N LEU A 70 -2.49 16.76 0.25
CA LEU A 70 -3.83 16.25 -0.06
C LEU A 70 -3.78 14.87 -0.74
N CYS A 71 -2.79 14.61 -1.59
CA CYS A 71 -2.57 13.28 -2.17
C CYS A 71 -2.23 12.21 -1.11
N THR A 72 -1.69 12.58 0.05
CA THR A 72 -1.43 11.61 1.12
C THR A 72 -2.69 11.21 1.90
N LEU A 73 -3.76 12.01 1.88
CA LEU A 73 -4.96 11.77 2.72
C LEU A 73 -5.71 10.47 2.37
N PRO A 74 -5.96 10.11 1.09
CA PRO A 74 -6.55 8.82 0.74
C PRO A 74 -5.67 7.64 1.20
N VAL A 75 -4.34 7.80 1.12
CA VAL A 75 -3.38 6.79 1.60
C VAL A 75 -3.48 6.65 3.11
N ALA A 76 -3.48 7.78 3.86
CA ALA A 76 -3.63 7.79 5.31
C ALA A 76 -4.93 7.14 5.78
N TYR A 77 -6.04 7.46 5.10
CA TYR A 77 -7.32 6.83 5.41
C TYR A 77 -7.24 5.31 5.37
N HIS A 78 -6.71 4.74 4.29
CA HIS A 78 -6.60 3.30 4.13
C HIS A 78 -5.54 2.68 5.06
N CYS A 79 -4.40 3.33 5.26
CA CYS A 79 -3.30 2.77 6.05
C CYS A 79 -3.52 2.96 7.55
N ILE A 80 -3.94 4.14 8.00
CA ILE A 80 -4.06 4.46 9.44
C ILE A 80 -5.41 3.99 9.98
N PHE A 81 -6.53 4.42 9.35
CA PHE A 81 -7.87 4.16 9.91
C PHE A 81 -8.41 2.78 9.59
N LYS A 82 -7.97 2.15 8.47
CA LYS A 82 -8.47 0.84 8.07
C LYS A 82 -7.54 -0.29 8.45
N LEU A 83 -6.24 -0.18 8.15
CA LEU A 83 -5.26 -1.24 8.43
C LEU A 83 -4.62 -1.10 9.82
N GLY A 84 -4.44 0.14 10.32
CA GLY A 84 -3.71 0.39 11.55
C GLY A 84 -2.21 0.12 11.42
N PHE A 85 -1.50 0.18 12.55
CA PHE A 85 -0.08 -0.15 12.61
C PHE A 85 0.11 -1.67 12.51
N ARG A 86 1.03 -2.10 11.63
CA ARG A 86 1.31 -3.52 11.40
C ARG A 86 2.82 -3.79 11.36
N ASP A 87 3.19 -4.98 11.79
CA ASP A 87 4.57 -5.43 11.96
C ASP A 87 4.82 -6.92 11.61
N PRO A 88 4.07 -7.54 10.66
CA PRO A 88 4.22 -8.97 10.37
C PRO A 88 5.60 -9.31 9.79
N ASP A 89 6.25 -8.34 9.13
CA ASP A 89 7.61 -8.45 8.63
C ASP A 89 8.35 -7.10 8.73
N SER A 90 9.67 -7.12 8.60
CA SER A 90 10.52 -5.94 8.74
C SER A 90 10.20 -4.83 7.73
N ARG A 91 9.77 -5.16 6.51
CA ARG A 91 9.37 -4.19 5.49
C ARG A 91 8.07 -3.48 5.88
N VAL A 92 7.06 -4.24 6.35
CA VAL A 92 5.77 -3.68 6.78
C VAL A 92 5.95 -2.85 8.05
N LEU A 93 6.76 -3.32 9.00
CA LEU A 93 7.13 -2.53 10.18
C LEU A 93 7.78 -1.20 9.77
N LEU A 94 8.79 -1.25 8.90
CA LEU A 94 9.47 -0.04 8.42
C LEU A 94 8.50 0.89 7.69
N HIS A 95 7.60 0.36 6.85
CA HIS A 95 6.56 1.13 6.18
C HIS A 95 5.63 1.83 7.19
N SER A 96 5.20 1.13 8.23
CA SER A 96 4.33 1.67 9.28
C SER A 96 5.01 2.80 10.05
N LEU A 97 6.28 2.62 10.42
CA LEU A 97 7.08 3.66 11.09
C LEU A 97 7.29 4.88 10.21
N LEU A 98 7.69 4.69 8.95
CA LEU A 98 7.91 5.78 7.98
C LEU A 98 6.59 6.51 7.68
N GLY A 99 5.47 5.79 7.56
CA GLY A 99 4.16 6.39 7.36
C GLY A 99 3.76 7.34 8.50
N CYS A 100 3.98 6.93 9.75
CA CYS A 100 3.79 7.80 10.92
C CYS A 100 4.77 9.00 10.90
N ALA A 101 6.04 8.75 10.56
CA ALA A 101 7.07 9.78 10.51
C ALA A 101 6.78 10.86 9.44
N VAL A 102 6.12 10.52 8.32
CA VAL A 102 5.69 11.51 7.30
C VAL A 102 4.83 12.61 7.92
N TYR A 103 3.82 12.24 8.71
CA TYR A 103 2.92 13.22 9.32
C TYR A 103 3.59 14.00 10.45
N GLY A 104 4.45 13.36 11.24
CA GLY A 104 5.26 14.04 12.25
C GLY A 104 6.23 15.05 11.64
N ALA A 105 6.97 14.67 10.60
CA ALA A 105 7.88 15.56 9.89
C ALA A 105 7.14 16.71 9.18
N PHE A 106 5.96 16.44 8.60
CA PHE A 106 5.11 17.47 8.02
C PHE A 106 4.66 18.49 9.06
N ALA A 107 4.14 18.03 10.20
CA ALA A 107 3.72 18.91 11.30
C ALA A 107 4.89 19.74 11.83
N ALA A 108 6.06 19.14 12.02
CA ALA A 108 7.27 19.86 12.43
C ALA A 108 7.67 20.93 11.42
N LYS A 109 7.68 20.61 10.11
CA LYS A 109 7.98 21.57 9.05
C LYS A 109 7.00 22.75 9.06
N VAL A 110 5.69 22.49 9.17
CA VAL A 110 4.67 23.55 9.23
C VAL A 110 4.87 24.43 10.45
N THR A 111 5.20 23.85 11.60
CA THR A 111 5.48 24.58 12.84
C THR A 111 6.70 25.49 12.69
N ILE A 112 7.80 24.97 12.09
CA ILE A 112 9.02 25.74 11.81
C ILE A 112 8.69 26.93 10.92
N VAL A 113 7.90 26.74 9.85
CA VAL A 113 7.51 27.83 8.94
C VAL A 113 6.67 28.88 9.67
N ARG A 114 5.74 28.47 10.53
CA ARG A 114 4.83 29.41 11.24
C ARG A 114 5.51 30.22 12.34
N LEU A 115 6.40 29.60 13.08
CA LEU A 115 7.00 30.25 14.25
C LEU A 115 8.11 31.26 13.90
N HIS A 116 8.74 31.19 12.73
CA HIS A 116 9.78 32.11 12.20
C HIS A 116 11.00 32.36 13.11
N ARG A 117 11.12 31.65 14.22
CA ARG A 117 12.18 31.83 15.25
C ARG A 117 13.36 30.86 15.12
N PHE A 118 13.29 29.96 14.14
CA PHE A 118 14.33 28.96 13.96
C PHE A 118 15.48 29.46 13.07
N PRO A 119 16.72 28.99 13.28
CA PRO A 119 17.85 29.32 12.43
C PRO A 119 17.59 28.94 10.96
N ARG A 120 18.18 29.69 10.03
CA ARG A 120 18.01 29.52 8.58
C ARG A 120 18.16 28.09 8.05
N PRO A 121 19.11 27.22 8.54
CA PRO A 121 19.29 25.86 8.02
C PRO A 121 18.20 24.88 8.45
N VAL A 122 17.42 25.17 9.50
CA VAL A 122 16.42 24.24 10.06
C VAL A 122 15.31 23.92 9.06
N LEU A 123 14.85 24.92 8.31
CA LEU A 123 13.76 24.71 7.34
C LEU A 123 14.14 23.80 6.16
N PRO A 124 15.29 23.99 5.47
CA PRO A 124 15.71 23.05 4.43
C PRO A 124 16.01 21.66 4.98
N ILE A 125 16.55 21.53 6.20
CA ILE A 125 16.77 20.21 6.86
C ILE A 125 15.42 19.53 7.10
N ALA A 126 14.45 20.22 7.67
CA ALA A 126 13.11 19.66 7.89
C ALA A 126 12.42 19.24 6.58
N GLY A 127 12.60 20.03 5.51
CA GLY A 127 12.11 19.69 4.17
C GLY A 127 12.79 18.45 3.59
N GLY A 128 14.11 18.34 3.73
CA GLY A 128 14.89 17.18 3.31
C GLY A 128 14.52 15.91 4.08
N LEU A 129 14.33 16.02 5.40
CA LEU A 129 13.88 14.91 6.23
C LEU A 129 12.48 14.42 5.82
N LEU A 130 11.53 15.35 5.65
CA LEU A 130 10.18 15.02 5.17
C LEU A 130 10.23 14.29 3.82
N PHE A 131 11.07 14.77 2.89
CA PHE A 131 11.27 14.10 1.60
C PHE A 131 11.83 12.70 1.77
N ALA A 132 12.87 12.52 2.58
CA ALA A 132 13.51 11.22 2.80
C ALA A 132 12.53 10.19 3.39
N VAL A 133 11.74 10.55 4.41
CA VAL A 133 10.75 9.63 4.99
C VAL A 133 9.60 9.32 4.02
N LEU A 134 9.20 10.29 3.18
CA LEU A 134 8.18 10.06 2.16
C LEU A 134 8.69 9.09 1.07
N VAL A 135 9.93 9.26 0.61
CA VAL A 135 10.58 8.33 -0.34
C VAL A 135 10.69 6.93 0.27
N GLY A 136 11.10 6.81 1.53
CA GLY A 136 11.18 5.53 2.22
C GLY A 136 9.83 4.84 2.34
N ALA A 137 8.77 5.57 2.68
CA ALA A 137 7.41 5.05 2.73
C ALA A 137 6.93 4.58 1.34
N TRP A 138 7.20 5.35 0.28
CA TRP A 138 6.88 4.99 -1.09
C TRP A 138 7.67 3.76 -1.58
N TYR A 139 8.97 3.71 -1.28
CA TYR A 139 9.84 2.58 -1.64
C TYR A 139 9.36 1.27 -1.04
N THR A 140 8.98 1.28 0.25
CA THR A 140 8.52 0.10 0.97
C THR A 140 7.08 -0.33 0.62
N SER A 141 6.32 0.48 -0.14
CA SER A 141 4.92 0.21 -0.51
C SER A 141 4.69 0.25 -2.02
N ALA A 142 4.57 1.44 -2.61
CA ALA A 142 4.14 1.59 -4.00
C ALA A 142 5.16 1.04 -4.99
N LEU A 143 6.45 1.34 -4.82
CA LEU A 143 7.48 0.79 -5.70
C LEU A 143 7.59 -0.73 -5.57
N TRP A 144 7.46 -1.25 -4.35
CA TRP A 144 7.44 -2.69 -4.13
C TRP A 144 6.23 -3.34 -4.84
N LEU A 145 5.02 -2.74 -4.77
CA LEU A 145 3.84 -3.21 -5.49
C LEU A 145 4.06 -3.23 -7.00
N TYR A 146 4.53 -2.13 -7.58
CA TYR A 146 4.78 -2.03 -9.03
C TYR A 146 5.81 -3.06 -9.52
N ARG A 147 6.83 -3.35 -8.71
CA ARG A 147 7.80 -4.41 -9.03
C ARG A 147 7.15 -5.79 -9.03
N GLN A 148 6.24 -6.05 -8.10
CA GLN A 148 5.49 -7.32 -8.06
C GLN A 148 4.60 -7.46 -9.30
N ASP A 149 3.88 -6.40 -9.68
CA ASP A 149 3.01 -6.42 -10.87
C ASP A 149 3.81 -6.64 -12.16
N THR A 150 5.01 -6.04 -12.28
CA THR A 150 5.87 -6.22 -13.45
C THR A 150 6.59 -7.56 -13.49
N THR A 151 6.81 -8.19 -12.34
CA THR A 151 7.44 -9.52 -12.23
C THR A 151 6.42 -10.65 -12.20
N ALA A 152 5.14 -10.34 -11.96
CA ALA A 152 4.07 -11.29 -12.15
C ALA A 152 4.06 -11.69 -13.64
N ALA A 153 4.59 -12.87 -13.95
CA ALA A 153 4.45 -13.44 -15.27
C ALA A 153 2.96 -13.37 -15.65
N PRO A 154 2.60 -13.06 -16.91
CA PRO A 154 1.22 -13.15 -17.33
C PRO A 154 0.73 -14.53 -16.90
N VAL A 155 -0.38 -14.54 -16.11
CA VAL A 155 -0.99 -15.78 -15.66
C VAL A 155 -1.18 -16.60 -16.91
N SER A 156 -0.28 -17.57 -17.11
CA SER A 156 -0.30 -18.42 -18.30
C SER A 156 -1.66 -19.11 -18.27
N ALA A 157 -2.41 -18.96 -19.36
CA ALA A 157 -3.74 -19.55 -19.52
C ALA A 157 -3.76 -21.09 -19.45
N LYS A 158 -2.67 -21.70 -19.01
CA LYS A 158 -2.54 -23.11 -18.72
C LYS A 158 -3.03 -23.33 -17.27
N SER A 159 -4.33 -23.54 -17.11
CA SER A 159 -4.93 -23.92 -15.84
C SER A 159 -4.19 -25.15 -15.30
N THR A 160 -3.42 -24.97 -14.23
CA THR A 160 -2.80 -26.09 -13.54
C THR A 160 -3.92 -26.96 -12.97
N PRO A 161 -4.00 -28.25 -13.31
CA PRO A 161 -5.06 -29.11 -12.80
C PRO A 161 -5.05 -29.14 -11.27
N ILE A 162 -6.22 -29.09 -10.68
CA ILE A 162 -6.37 -29.28 -9.23
C ILE A 162 -5.96 -30.74 -8.91
N PRO A 163 -5.00 -30.96 -8.00
CA PRO A 163 -4.58 -32.29 -7.62
C PRO A 163 -5.76 -33.13 -7.11
N ALA A 164 -5.77 -34.43 -7.44
CA ALA A 164 -6.87 -35.32 -7.06
C ALA A 164 -7.00 -35.54 -5.53
N ASP A 165 -5.92 -35.30 -4.80
CA ASP A 165 -5.84 -35.39 -3.35
C ASP A 165 -6.22 -34.09 -2.63
N ALA A 166 -6.52 -33.01 -3.36
CA ALA A 166 -7.00 -31.76 -2.80
C ALA A 166 -8.51 -31.83 -2.50
N ASN A 167 -8.91 -31.34 -1.34
CA ASN A 167 -10.31 -31.30 -0.91
C ASN A 167 -10.86 -29.85 -0.90
N PRO A 168 -11.50 -29.37 -1.99
CA PRO A 168 -12.06 -28.03 -2.03
C PRO A 168 -13.11 -27.76 -0.93
N ALA A 169 -13.83 -28.78 -0.45
CA ALA A 169 -14.82 -28.61 0.60
C ALA A 169 -14.16 -28.27 1.95
N ALA A 170 -13.00 -28.86 2.25
CA ALA A 170 -12.21 -28.52 3.43
C ALA A 170 -11.61 -27.10 3.34
N GLY A 171 -11.41 -26.58 2.14
CA GLY A 171 -10.94 -25.21 1.92
C GLY A 171 -11.97 -24.11 2.26
N VAL A 172 -13.27 -24.41 2.27
CA VAL A 172 -14.33 -23.42 2.54
C VAL A 172 -14.21 -22.75 3.91
N PRO A 173 -14.14 -23.49 5.03
CA PRO A 173 -14.00 -22.87 6.35
C PRO A 173 -12.70 -22.08 6.47
N ILE A 174 -11.60 -22.58 5.92
CA ILE A 174 -10.29 -21.88 5.92
C ILE A 174 -10.41 -20.54 5.19
N PHE A 175 -11.04 -20.54 4.00
CA PHE A 175 -11.24 -19.28 3.26
C PHE A 175 -12.07 -18.28 4.05
N LYS A 176 -13.16 -18.72 4.68
CA LYS A 176 -14.03 -17.84 5.46
C LYS A 176 -13.34 -17.23 6.67
N SER A 177 -12.50 -17.98 7.39
CA SER A 177 -11.79 -17.49 8.56
C SER A 177 -10.61 -16.57 8.21
N ASP A 178 -9.79 -16.97 7.23
CA ASP A 178 -8.47 -16.37 7.04
C ASP A 178 -8.37 -15.48 5.79
N CYS A 179 -9.23 -15.68 4.79
CA CYS A 179 -9.12 -15.01 3.49
C CYS A 179 -10.29 -14.04 3.22
N GLY A 180 -11.50 -14.38 3.67
CA GLY A 180 -12.75 -13.69 3.33
C GLY A 180 -12.84 -12.25 3.83
N SER A 181 -12.07 -11.87 4.86
CA SER A 181 -11.98 -10.49 5.33
C SER A 181 -11.26 -9.57 4.35
N CYS A 182 -10.35 -10.13 3.54
CA CYS A 182 -9.53 -9.39 2.59
C CYS A 182 -9.99 -9.57 1.14
N HIS A 183 -10.46 -10.75 0.76
CA HIS A 183 -10.80 -11.10 -0.62
C HIS A 183 -12.31 -11.20 -0.85
N THR A 184 -12.75 -10.78 -2.04
CA THR A 184 -14.09 -11.07 -2.56
C THR A 184 -14.08 -12.43 -3.25
N LEU A 185 -15.01 -13.32 -2.87
CA LEU A 185 -15.31 -14.58 -3.55
C LEU A 185 -16.77 -14.96 -3.27
N LYS A 186 -17.61 -14.97 -4.31
CA LYS A 186 -19.06 -15.28 -4.18
C LYS A 186 -19.34 -16.62 -3.55
N ALA A 187 -18.61 -17.66 -3.99
CA ALA A 187 -18.78 -19.03 -3.49
C ALA A 187 -18.56 -19.18 -1.98
N ALA A 188 -17.81 -18.25 -1.36
CA ALA A 188 -17.62 -18.19 0.09
C ALA A 188 -18.54 -17.17 0.77
N ASN A 189 -19.39 -16.46 0.02
CA ASN A 189 -20.14 -15.28 0.49
C ASN A 189 -19.23 -14.23 1.13
N ALA A 190 -18.04 -14.05 0.57
CA ALA A 190 -17.02 -13.12 1.04
C ALA A 190 -17.00 -11.85 0.18
N SER A 191 -16.89 -10.69 0.82
CA SER A 191 -16.93 -9.37 0.18
C SER A 191 -15.76 -8.46 0.60
N GLY A 192 -14.63 -9.05 1.00
CA GLY A 192 -13.41 -8.33 1.37
C GLY A 192 -12.86 -7.53 0.19
N GLN A 193 -12.35 -6.31 0.46
CA GLN A 193 -11.89 -5.37 -0.57
C GLN A 193 -10.44 -4.91 -0.33
N ILE A 194 -9.70 -5.59 0.53
CA ILE A 194 -8.29 -5.31 0.81
C ILE A 194 -7.40 -5.92 -0.25
N GLY A 195 -7.67 -7.16 -0.60
CA GLY A 195 -7.01 -7.91 -1.66
C GLY A 195 -7.81 -7.92 -2.97
N PRO A 196 -7.28 -8.55 -4.03
CA PRO A 196 -7.98 -8.71 -5.30
C PRO A 196 -9.32 -9.40 -5.15
N ASN A 197 -10.29 -9.02 -6.01
CA ASN A 197 -11.51 -9.77 -6.22
C ASN A 197 -11.17 -11.06 -6.98
N LEU A 198 -11.30 -12.21 -6.32
CA LEU A 198 -10.92 -13.49 -6.88
C LEU A 198 -11.86 -13.97 -7.98
N ASP A 199 -13.15 -13.57 -7.95
CA ASP A 199 -14.08 -13.86 -9.05
C ASP A 199 -13.69 -13.14 -10.36
N ALA A 200 -13.10 -11.94 -10.25
CA ALA A 200 -12.60 -11.20 -11.40
C ALA A 200 -11.21 -11.69 -11.85
N ALA A 201 -10.33 -12.02 -10.89
CA ALA A 201 -8.96 -12.41 -11.16
C ALA A 201 -8.82 -13.83 -11.70
N ARG A 202 -9.73 -14.75 -11.33
CA ARG A 202 -9.77 -16.18 -11.73
C ARG A 202 -8.40 -16.88 -11.66
N PRO A 203 -7.72 -16.82 -10.49
CA PRO A 203 -6.41 -17.43 -10.37
C PRO A 203 -6.47 -18.96 -10.49
N ASP A 204 -5.45 -19.55 -11.10
CA ASP A 204 -5.30 -21.00 -11.14
C ASP A 204 -4.83 -21.58 -9.79
N PHE A 205 -4.87 -22.90 -9.66
CA PHE A 205 -4.53 -23.61 -8.43
C PHE A 205 -3.14 -23.27 -7.92
N GLU A 206 -2.13 -23.30 -8.80
CA GLU A 206 -0.74 -23.11 -8.39
C GLU A 206 -0.46 -21.65 -7.98
N THR A 207 -1.07 -20.70 -8.69
CA THR A 207 -1.01 -19.28 -8.32
C THR A 207 -1.57 -19.03 -6.92
N VAL A 208 -2.74 -19.64 -6.60
CA VAL A 208 -3.33 -19.52 -5.26
C VAL A 208 -2.46 -20.18 -4.22
N ARG A 209 -2.01 -21.43 -4.49
CA ARG A 209 -1.18 -22.20 -3.56
C ARG A 209 0.10 -21.45 -3.19
N ALA A 210 0.82 -20.95 -4.19
CA ALA A 210 2.04 -20.19 -3.97
C ALA A 210 1.76 -18.88 -3.20
N LYS A 211 0.70 -18.15 -3.56
CA LYS A 211 0.32 -16.91 -2.86
C LYS A 211 -0.10 -17.12 -1.41
N VAL A 212 -0.78 -18.21 -1.11
CA VAL A 212 -1.14 -18.56 0.27
C VAL A 212 0.10 -18.98 1.06
N ALA A 213 0.99 -19.76 0.46
CA ALA A 213 2.23 -20.20 1.11
C ALA A 213 3.17 -19.01 1.37
N ASP A 214 3.49 -18.24 0.32
CA ASP A 214 4.59 -17.27 0.34
C ASP A 214 4.13 -15.84 0.70
N GLY A 215 2.84 -15.54 0.52
CA GLY A 215 2.31 -14.19 0.67
C GLY A 215 2.69 -13.28 -0.49
N GLY A 216 2.77 -11.98 -0.20
CA GLY A 216 3.20 -10.96 -1.14
C GLY A 216 2.07 -10.01 -1.57
N GLY A 217 2.42 -8.80 -2.00
CA GLY A 217 1.43 -7.77 -2.36
C GLY A 217 0.61 -7.22 -1.19
N GLY A 218 1.08 -7.37 0.05
CA GLY A 218 0.33 -7.04 1.27
C GLY A 218 -0.45 -8.22 1.85
N MET A 219 -0.49 -9.36 1.14
CA MET A 219 -1.01 -10.63 1.66
C MET A 219 0.06 -11.28 2.57
N PRO A 220 -0.28 -11.65 3.82
CA PRO A 220 0.66 -12.37 4.68
C PRO A 220 0.97 -13.76 4.13
N SER A 221 2.14 -14.31 4.49
CA SER A 221 2.44 -15.72 4.32
C SER A 221 1.65 -16.53 5.34
N PHE A 222 1.05 -17.62 4.91
CA PHE A 222 0.37 -18.60 5.77
C PHE A 222 1.21 -19.85 6.01
N SER A 223 2.41 -19.94 5.45
CA SER A 223 3.37 -21.01 5.80
C SER A 223 3.68 -20.96 7.30
N GLY A 224 3.50 -22.06 7.99
CA GLY A 224 3.63 -22.13 9.45
C GLY A 224 2.36 -21.80 10.25
N GLN A 225 1.33 -21.23 9.62
CA GLN A 225 0.00 -21.02 10.22
C GLN A 225 -0.99 -22.10 9.74
N LEU A 226 -0.92 -22.44 8.45
CA LEU A 226 -1.69 -23.51 7.82
C LEU A 226 -0.76 -24.66 7.45
N SER A 227 -1.25 -25.89 7.57
CA SER A 227 -0.55 -27.08 7.06
C SER A 227 -0.50 -27.07 5.53
N LEU A 228 0.40 -27.87 4.94
CA LEU A 228 0.48 -28.01 3.47
C LEU A 228 -0.84 -28.50 2.87
N ASP A 229 -1.55 -29.39 3.55
CA ASP A 229 -2.86 -29.87 3.12
C ASP A 229 -3.91 -28.75 3.17
N GLN A 230 -3.92 -27.96 4.22
CA GLN A 230 -4.84 -26.82 4.34
C GLN A 230 -4.57 -25.75 3.26
N ILE A 231 -3.30 -25.48 2.94
CA ILE A 231 -2.92 -24.56 1.85
C ILE A 231 -3.39 -25.14 0.50
N ARG A 232 -3.22 -26.44 0.28
CA ARG A 232 -3.68 -27.13 -0.93
C ARG A 232 -5.21 -27.07 -1.06
N ASP A 233 -5.92 -27.35 0.02
CA ASP A 233 -7.39 -27.42 0.03
C ASP A 233 -8.04 -26.05 -0.21
N VAL A 234 -7.53 -24.99 0.42
CA VAL A 234 -8.03 -23.62 0.17
C VAL A 234 -7.67 -23.15 -1.24
N ALA A 235 -6.50 -23.53 -1.78
CA ALA A 235 -6.13 -23.21 -3.15
C ALA A 235 -7.06 -23.91 -4.16
N ALA A 236 -7.39 -25.18 -3.90
CA ALA A 236 -8.34 -25.93 -4.72
C ALA A 236 -9.76 -25.32 -4.65
N PHE A 237 -10.20 -24.89 -3.48
CA PHE A 237 -11.48 -24.20 -3.32
C PHE A 237 -11.55 -22.94 -4.15
N VAL A 238 -10.55 -22.07 -4.05
CA VAL A 238 -10.50 -20.80 -4.80
C VAL A 238 -10.44 -21.07 -6.30
N ALA A 239 -9.50 -21.90 -6.77
CA ALA A 239 -9.32 -22.16 -8.19
C ALA A 239 -10.56 -22.78 -8.85
N LYS A 240 -11.31 -23.62 -8.11
CA LYS A 240 -12.53 -24.26 -8.59
C LYS A 240 -13.71 -23.27 -8.72
N ASN A 241 -13.79 -22.27 -7.84
CA ASN A 241 -15.00 -21.47 -7.68
C ASN A 241 -14.83 -20.00 -8.09
N ALA A 242 -13.61 -19.54 -8.38
CA ALA A 242 -13.36 -18.18 -8.82
C ALA A 242 -13.94 -17.94 -10.23
N GLY A 243 -14.82 -16.93 -10.34
CA GLY A 243 -15.48 -16.55 -11.60
C GLY A 243 -16.80 -17.27 -11.88
N GLY A 244 -17.36 -17.97 -10.86
CA GLY A 244 -18.68 -18.60 -10.90
C GLY A 244 -19.82 -17.64 -10.54
#